data_b07e096b83717542e92597a77ca26ad2
#
_entry.id   b07e096b83717542e92597a77ca26ad2
#
_cell.length_a   1.000
_cell.length_b   1.000
_cell.length_c   1.000
_cell.angle_alpha   90.00
_cell.angle_beta   90.00
_cell.angle_gamma   90.00
#
_symmetry.space_group_name_H-M   'P 1'
#
loop_
_entity.id
_entity.type
_entity.pdbx_description
1 polymer ?
#
loop_
_entity_poly.entity_id
_entity_poly.type
_entity_poly.pdbx_seq_one_letter_code
_entity_poly.pdbx_strand_id
1 'polypeptide(L)'
;MCIRDSIGTGGNVGAQSSTVVIRGLSTQKLKSLGAIKAVVKEAITGALLGVLMMLVVFPFAWWQGEGPLIAYAVGISLISITTLAATTGAILPLLFDRMKLDPALMSSPFITTITDIAGVFIYLSTAQWLLSFQVV
;
A
#
# COMPACT_ATOMS: atom_id res chain seq x y z
N MET A 1 14.15 -12.68 -1.62
CA MET A 1 13.53 -11.35 -1.46
C MET A 1 12.74 -11.31 -0.15
N CYS A 2 13.06 -10.38 0.74
CA CYS A 2 12.49 -10.43 2.09
C CYS A 2 11.08 -9.83 2.13
N ILE A 3 10.13 -10.51 2.78
CA ILE A 3 8.80 -10.00 3.15
C ILE A 3 8.89 -8.57 3.70
N ARG A 4 9.91 -8.30 4.50
CA ARG A 4 10.22 -7.01 5.10
C ARG A 4 10.32 -5.87 4.07
N ASP A 5 10.92 -6.11 2.90
CA ASP A 5 11.12 -5.07 1.88
C ASP A 5 9.79 -4.68 1.22
N SER A 6 8.91 -5.67 0.98
CA SER A 6 7.57 -5.43 0.43
C SER A 6 6.69 -4.64 1.41
N ILE A 7 6.76 -4.99 2.70
CA ILE A 7 5.99 -4.32 3.76
C ILE A 7 6.51 -2.89 3.98
N GLY A 8 7.83 -2.70 4.05
CA GLY A 8 8.44 -1.38 4.18
C GLY A 8 8.08 -0.43 3.04
N THR A 9 7.97 -0.95 1.81
CA THR A 9 7.48 -0.18 0.65
C THR A 9 6.05 0.30 0.86
N GLY A 10 5.17 -0.58 1.37
CA GLY A 10 3.79 -0.21 1.71
C GLY A 10 3.72 0.92 2.73
N GLY A 11 4.47 0.83 3.83
CA GLY A 11 4.52 1.88 4.86
C GLY A 11 4.92 3.25 4.29
N ASN A 12 5.93 3.28 3.40
CA ASN A 12 6.37 4.49 2.72
C ASN A 12 5.29 5.07 1.79
N VAL A 13 4.61 4.24 1.02
CA VAL A 13 3.51 4.66 0.13
C VAL A 13 2.35 5.23 0.95
N GLY A 14 1.97 4.57 2.06
CA GLY A 14 0.92 5.06 2.95
C GLY A 14 1.24 6.41 3.59
N ALA A 15 2.49 6.59 4.03
CA ALA A 15 2.95 7.86 4.59
C ALA A 15 2.93 9.00 3.55
N GLN A 16 3.30 8.72 2.30
CA GLN A 16 3.21 9.69 1.20
C GLN A 16 1.77 10.09 0.91
N SER A 17 0.86 9.13 0.77
CA SER A 17 -0.57 9.39 0.56
C SER A 17 -1.17 10.22 1.71
N SER A 18 -0.80 9.89 2.96
CA SER A 18 -1.21 10.66 4.14
C SER A 18 -0.77 12.11 4.04
N THR A 19 0.49 12.36 3.68
CA THR A 19 1.04 13.71 3.52
C THR A 19 0.28 14.52 2.48
N VAL A 20 -0.07 13.91 1.35
CA VAL A 20 -0.86 14.55 0.29
C VAL A 20 -2.25 14.95 0.80
N VAL A 21 -2.91 14.05 1.54
CA VAL A 21 -4.25 14.30 2.09
C VAL A 21 -4.21 15.37 3.19
N ILE A 22 -3.25 15.31 4.12
CA ILE A 22 -3.06 16.33 5.17
C ILE A 22 -2.84 17.71 4.55
N ARG A 23 -2.00 17.80 3.53
CA ARG A 23 -1.79 19.04 2.78
C ARG A 23 -3.07 19.52 2.07
N GLY A 24 -3.86 18.58 1.54
CA GLY A 24 -5.16 18.88 0.94
C GLY A 24 -6.17 19.42 1.93
N LEU A 25 -6.17 18.91 3.17
CA LEU A 25 -7.00 19.40 4.28
C LEU A 25 -6.60 20.81 4.68
N SER A 26 -5.31 21.07 4.89
CA SER A 26 -4.79 22.38 5.31
C SER A 26 -5.04 23.49 4.26
N THR A 27 -5.00 23.15 2.97
CA THR A 27 -5.26 24.09 1.86
C THR A 27 -6.74 24.22 1.48
N GLN A 28 -7.65 23.57 2.21
CA GLN A 28 -9.11 23.50 1.94
C GLN A 28 -9.50 22.97 0.54
N LYS A 29 -8.56 22.53 -0.26
CA LYS A 29 -8.81 21.97 -1.59
C LYS A 29 -9.63 20.66 -1.54
N LEU A 30 -9.52 19.89 -0.47
CA LEU A 30 -10.30 18.68 -0.29
C LEU A 30 -11.79 18.96 -0.05
N LYS A 31 -12.16 20.10 0.51
CA LYS A 31 -13.56 20.50 0.69
C LYS A 31 -14.29 20.67 -0.64
N SER A 32 -13.57 21.11 -1.68
CA SER A 32 -14.14 21.29 -3.02
C SER A 32 -14.12 20.01 -3.88
N LEU A 33 -13.14 19.12 -3.69
CA LEU A 33 -12.98 17.90 -4.48
C LEU A 33 -13.74 16.68 -3.93
N GLY A 34 -14.13 16.72 -2.67
CA GLY A 34 -14.78 15.60 -1.96
C GLY A 34 -13.77 14.53 -1.48
N ALA A 35 -13.92 14.14 -0.22
CA ALA A 35 -13.04 13.18 0.44
C ALA A 35 -12.95 11.83 -0.31
N ILE A 36 -14.06 11.37 -0.87
CA ILE A 36 -14.11 10.08 -1.61
C ILE A 36 -13.24 10.13 -2.87
N LYS A 37 -13.28 11.23 -3.63
CA LYS A 37 -12.44 11.37 -4.83
C LYS A 37 -10.94 11.36 -4.48
N ALA A 38 -10.56 11.95 -3.35
CA ALA A 38 -9.19 11.92 -2.88
C ALA A 38 -8.75 10.49 -2.55
N VAL A 39 -9.56 9.74 -1.81
CA VAL A 39 -9.27 8.34 -1.47
C VAL A 39 -9.15 7.46 -2.73
N VAL A 40 -10.08 7.58 -3.66
CA VAL A 40 -10.03 6.82 -4.93
C VAL A 40 -8.77 7.17 -5.73
N LYS A 41 -8.42 8.47 -5.82
CA LYS A 41 -7.20 8.90 -6.50
C LYS A 41 -5.94 8.29 -5.86
N GLU A 42 -5.84 8.31 -4.54
CA GLU A 42 -4.70 7.72 -3.83
C GLU A 42 -4.67 6.20 -4.00
N ALA A 43 -5.81 5.51 -3.98
CA ALA A 43 -5.88 4.08 -4.24
C ALA A 43 -5.36 3.72 -5.65
N ILE A 44 -5.76 4.48 -6.67
CA ILE A 44 -5.26 4.29 -8.04
C ILE A 44 -3.75 4.57 -8.11
N THR A 45 -3.28 5.63 -7.45
CA THR A 45 -1.85 5.94 -7.38
C THR A 45 -1.06 4.81 -6.72
N GLY A 46 -1.56 4.25 -5.62
CA GLY A 46 -0.97 3.09 -4.95
C GLY A 46 -0.92 1.85 -5.84
N ALA A 47 -2.00 1.58 -6.58
CA ALA A 47 -2.05 0.47 -7.55
C ALA A 47 -1.02 0.64 -8.68
N LEU A 48 -0.92 1.85 -9.24
CA LEU A 48 0.07 2.15 -10.28
C LEU A 48 1.51 2.01 -9.77
N LEU A 49 1.79 2.49 -8.56
CA LEU A 49 3.10 2.31 -7.93
C LEU A 49 3.41 0.82 -7.72
N GLY A 50 2.42 0.03 -7.29
CA GLY A 50 2.57 -1.42 -7.14
C GLY A 50 2.88 -2.12 -8.46
N VAL A 51 2.22 -1.72 -9.56
CA VAL A 51 2.51 -2.23 -10.90
C VAL A 51 3.94 -1.87 -11.34
N LEU A 52 4.36 -0.62 -11.13
CA LEU A 52 5.73 -0.20 -11.44
C LEU A 52 6.76 -1.00 -10.64
N MET A 53 6.51 -1.23 -9.34
CA MET A 53 7.37 -2.08 -8.51
C MET A 53 7.40 -3.52 -8.99
N MET A 54 6.25 -4.08 -9.38
CA MET A 54 6.18 -5.43 -9.96
C MET A 54 7.03 -5.53 -11.23
N LEU A 55 6.99 -4.53 -12.12
CA LEU A 55 7.78 -4.52 -13.37
C LEU A 55 9.30 -4.53 -13.11
N VAL A 56 9.75 -3.98 -11.99
CA VAL A 56 11.17 -4.00 -11.58
C VAL A 56 11.52 -5.31 -10.88
N VAL A 57 10.68 -5.73 -9.95
CA VAL A 57 10.95 -6.88 -9.07
C VAL A 57 10.80 -8.20 -9.79
N PHE A 58 9.87 -8.31 -10.73
CA PHE A 58 9.62 -9.54 -11.47
C PHE A 58 10.85 -10.03 -12.26
N PRO A 59 11.50 -9.22 -13.11
CA PRO A 59 12.73 -9.62 -13.80
C PRO A 59 13.88 -9.96 -12.86
N PHE A 60 13.98 -9.22 -11.74
CA PHE A 60 15.01 -9.43 -10.74
C PHE A 60 14.84 -10.77 -10.00
N ALA A 61 13.62 -11.11 -9.58
CA ALA A 61 13.32 -12.39 -8.95
C ALA A 61 13.54 -13.57 -9.91
N TRP A 62 13.19 -13.39 -11.18
CA TRP A 62 13.47 -14.37 -12.21
C TRP A 62 14.96 -14.59 -12.40
N TRP A 63 15.74 -13.54 -12.45
CA TRP A 63 17.19 -13.64 -12.63
C TRP A 63 17.89 -14.33 -11.45
N GLN A 64 17.37 -14.17 -10.24
CA GLN A 64 17.89 -14.88 -9.07
C GLN A 64 17.56 -16.39 -9.02
N GLY A 65 16.78 -16.90 -9.98
CA GLY A 65 16.43 -18.31 -10.04
C GLY A 65 15.32 -18.75 -9.09
N GLU A 66 14.60 -17.81 -8.49
CA GLU A 66 13.48 -18.09 -7.56
C GLU A 66 12.26 -18.71 -8.24
N GLY A 67 12.24 -18.71 -9.57
CA GLY A 67 11.15 -19.23 -10.38
C GLY A 67 10.00 -18.25 -10.59
N PRO A 68 9.20 -18.45 -11.67
CA PRO A 68 8.15 -17.51 -12.06
C PRO A 68 7.04 -17.40 -11.03
N LEU A 69 6.74 -18.47 -10.30
CA LEU A 69 5.65 -18.49 -9.32
C LEU A 69 5.91 -17.53 -8.15
N ILE A 70 7.15 -17.53 -7.64
CA ILE A 70 7.56 -16.64 -6.54
C ILE A 70 7.57 -15.20 -7.05
N ALA A 71 8.05 -14.96 -8.27
CA ALA A 71 8.02 -13.63 -8.88
C ALA A 71 6.60 -13.08 -9.01
N TYR A 72 5.62 -13.91 -9.40
CA TYR A 72 4.19 -13.53 -9.41
C TYR A 72 3.64 -13.26 -8.02
N ALA A 73 3.96 -14.13 -7.04
CA ALA A 73 3.51 -13.96 -5.66
C ALA A 73 3.95 -12.60 -5.09
N VAL A 74 5.22 -12.27 -5.26
CA VAL A 74 5.79 -10.99 -4.82
C VAL A 74 5.15 -9.81 -5.55
N GLY A 75 5.00 -9.90 -6.87
CA GLY A 75 4.42 -8.84 -7.68
C GLY A 75 2.96 -8.52 -7.32
N ILE A 76 2.12 -9.55 -7.19
CA ILE A 76 0.71 -9.40 -6.81
C ILE A 76 0.61 -8.85 -5.38
N SER A 77 1.45 -9.36 -4.47
CA SER A 77 1.49 -8.86 -3.09
C SER A 77 1.87 -7.38 -3.04
N LEU A 78 2.86 -6.94 -3.84
CA LEU A 78 3.26 -5.53 -3.92
C LEU A 78 2.11 -4.63 -4.38
N ILE A 79 1.39 -5.01 -5.43
CA ILE A 79 0.23 -4.23 -5.91
C ILE A 79 -0.83 -4.12 -4.81
N SER A 80 -1.13 -5.23 -4.14
CA SER A 80 -2.15 -5.27 -3.09
C SER A 80 -1.75 -4.45 -1.87
N ILE A 81 -0.50 -4.59 -1.41
CA ILE A 81 0.03 -3.87 -0.25
C ILE A 81 0.09 -2.37 -0.52
N THR A 82 0.61 -1.94 -1.67
CA THR A 82 0.72 -0.50 -1.99
C THR A 82 -0.64 0.16 -2.18
N THR A 83 -1.61 -0.56 -2.77
CA THR A 83 -2.99 -0.08 -2.92
C THR A 83 -3.66 0.09 -1.57
N LEU A 84 -3.55 -0.91 -0.70
CA LEU A 84 -4.10 -0.87 0.65
C LEU A 84 -3.44 0.24 1.47
N ALA A 85 -2.12 0.35 1.41
CA ALA A 85 -1.35 1.36 2.12
C ALA A 85 -1.73 2.79 1.69
N ALA A 86 -1.81 3.05 0.39
CA ALA A 86 -2.24 4.34 -0.13
C ALA A 86 -3.67 4.68 0.28
N THR A 87 -4.57 3.71 0.23
CA THR A 87 -5.96 3.87 0.64
C THR A 87 -6.07 4.18 2.14
N THR A 88 -5.38 3.42 2.97
CA THR A 88 -5.33 3.63 4.43
C THR A 88 -4.70 4.98 4.75
N GLY A 89 -3.60 5.33 4.08
CA GLY A 89 -2.93 6.62 4.19
C GLY A 89 -3.82 7.80 3.83
N ALA A 90 -4.77 7.63 2.92
CA ALA A 90 -5.75 8.64 2.58
C ALA A 90 -6.92 8.72 3.57
N ILE A 91 -7.40 7.58 4.06
CA ILE A 91 -8.59 7.52 4.94
C ILE A 91 -8.28 8.00 6.34
N LEU A 92 -7.14 7.60 6.93
CA LEU A 92 -6.82 7.91 8.32
C LEU A 92 -6.76 9.41 8.63
N PRO A 93 -6.08 10.26 7.85
CA PRO A 93 -6.08 11.70 8.11
C PRO A 93 -7.48 12.31 8.03
N LEU A 94 -8.32 11.84 7.11
CA LEU A 94 -9.71 12.31 6.97
C LEU A 94 -10.55 11.91 8.17
N LEU A 95 -10.30 10.72 8.75
CA LEU A 95 -10.99 10.25 9.93
C LEU A 95 -10.58 11.05 11.17
N PHE A 96 -9.28 11.27 11.36
CA PHE A 96 -8.77 12.05 12.49
C PHE A 96 -9.20 13.52 12.45
N ASP A 97 -9.23 14.13 11.25
CA ASP A 97 -9.77 15.48 11.06
C ASP A 97 -11.24 15.57 11.50
N ARG A 98 -12.06 14.57 11.15
CA ARG A 98 -13.46 14.48 11.62
C ARG A 98 -13.61 14.30 13.12
N MET A 99 -12.67 13.60 13.74
CA MET A 99 -12.62 13.40 15.19
C MET A 99 -12.01 14.60 15.93
N LYS A 100 -11.63 15.65 15.22
CA LYS A 100 -10.94 16.85 15.75
C LYS A 100 -9.60 16.50 16.42
N LEU A 101 -8.96 15.44 15.98
CA LEU A 101 -7.59 15.06 16.34
C LEU A 101 -6.64 15.62 15.29
N ASP A 102 -5.38 15.85 15.68
CA ASP A 102 -4.36 16.31 14.73
C ASP A 102 -4.00 15.17 13.76
N PRO A 103 -4.38 15.30 12.46
CA PRO A 103 -4.10 14.24 11.48
C PRO A 103 -2.60 14.02 11.24
N ALA A 104 -1.77 15.05 11.42
CA ALA A 104 -0.35 14.97 11.16
C ALA A 104 0.40 14.14 12.22
N LEU A 105 -0.03 14.25 13.47
CA LEU A 105 0.59 13.52 14.57
C LEU A 105 0.11 12.06 14.66
N MET A 106 -1.17 11.84 14.39
CA MET A 106 -1.81 10.55 14.66
C MET A 106 -1.70 9.55 13.50
N SER A 107 -1.69 10.02 12.24
CA SER A 107 -1.81 9.11 11.11
C SER A 107 -0.58 8.24 10.85
N SER A 108 0.64 8.75 11.03
CA SER A 108 1.86 8.02 10.68
C SER A 108 2.04 6.68 11.41
N PRO A 109 1.99 6.60 12.75
CA PRO A 109 2.17 5.33 13.46
C PRO A 109 1.04 4.34 13.18
N PHE A 110 -0.19 4.82 12.95
CA PHE A 110 -1.30 3.94 12.61
C PHE A 110 -1.16 3.35 11.20
N ILE A 111 -0.72 4.16 10.24
CA ILE A 111 -0.49 3.70 8.86
C ILE A 111 0.56 2.59 8.84
N THR A 112 1.72 2.79 9.47
CA THR A 112 2.77 1.78 9.48
C THR A 112 2.29 0.49 10.14
N THR A 113 1.66 0.57 11.30
CA THR A 113 1.16 -0.62 12.02
C THR A 113 0.13 -1.39 11.19
N ILE A 114 -0.86 -0.70 10.61
CA ILE A 114 -1.90 -1.34 9.78
C ILE A 114 -1.27 -1.95 8.54
N THR A 115 -0.36 -1.24 7.89
CA THR A 115 0.31 -1.72 6.67
C THR A 115 1.20 -2.91 6.96
N ASP A 116 1.90 -2.93 8.09
CA ASP A 116 2.77 -4.03 8.47
C ASP A 116 1.96 -5.31 8.75
N ILE A 117 0.91 -5.21 9.54
CA ILE A 117 0.03 -6.37 9.84
C ILE A 117 -0.65 -6.87 8.57
N ALA A 118 -1.29 -5.97 7.81
CA ALA A 118 -1.99 -6.35 6.59
C ALA A 118 -1.03 -6.85 5.51
N GLY A 119 0.16 -6.28 5.42
CA GLY A 119 1.19 -6.67 4.48
C GLY A 119 1.66 -8.12 4.68
N VAL A 120 1.90 -8.53 5.93
CA VAL A 120 2.20 -9.94 6.26
C VAL A 120 1.07 -10.85 5.82
N PHE A 121 -0.17 -10.46 6.15
CA PHE A 121 -1.36 -11.25 5.81
C PHE A 121 -1.53 -11.42 4.30
N ILE A 122 -1.43 -10.32 3.55
CA ILE A 122 -1.56 -10.30 2.09
C ILE A 122 -0.48 -11.17 1.46
N TYR A 123 0.78 -10.99 1.89
CA TYR A 123 1.90 -11.73 1.33
C TYR A 123 1.75 -13.24 1.55
N LEU A 124 1.47 -13.67 2.78
CA LEU A 124 1.31 -15.09 3.10
C LEU A 124 0.10 -15.70 2.41
N SER A 125 -1.03 -14.98 2.36
CA SER A 125 -2.23 -15.46 1.67
C SER A 125 -2.01 -15.62 0.17
N THR A 126 -1.32 -14.65 -0.46
CA THR A 126 -1.00 -14.71 -1.89
C THR A 126 -0.04 -15.86 -2.19
N ALA A 127 0.97 -16.06 -1.35
CA ALA A 127 1.92 -17.15 -1.47
C ALA A 127 1.22 -18.52 -1.32
N GLN A 128 0.38 -18.69 -0.31
CA GLN A 128 -0.39 -19.92 -0.10
C GLN A 128 -1.32 -20.21 -1.28
N TRP A 129 -2.03 -19.20 -1.76
CA TRP A 129 -2.94 -19.34 -2.90
C TRP A 129 -2.20 -19.80 -4.15
N LEU A 130 -1.07 -19.20 -4.48
CA LEU A 130 -0.27 -19.59 -5.64
C LEU A 130 0.37 -20.98 -5.49
N LEU A 131 0.84 -21.34 -4.30
CA LEU A 131 1.41 -22.66 -4.04
C LEU A 131 0.35 -23.77 -4.11
N SER A 132 -0.91 -23.50 -3.77
CA SER A 132 -1.99 -24.47 -3.88
C SER A 132 -2.24 -24.92 -5.34
N PHE A 133 -1.89 -24.13 -6.33
CA PHE A 133 -1.95 -24.54 -7.74
C PHE A 133 -0.81 -25.46 -8.19
N GLN A 134 0.26 -25.62 -7.39
CA GLN A 134 1.35 -26.55 -7.71
C GLN A 134 1.12 -27.98 -7.16
N VAL A 135 0.17 -28.13 -6.25
CA VAL A 135 -0.08 -29.43 -5.56
C VAL A 135 -1.17 -30.25 -6.27
N VAL A 136 -1.80 -29.71 -7.31
CA VAL A 136 -2.77 -30.38 -8.18
C VAL A 136 -2.13 -30.70 -9.53
#